data_4de6a4fa1a4a6e598f593db829c27103
#
_entry.id   4de6a4fa1a4a6e598f593db829c27103
#
_cell.length_a   1.000
_cell.length_b   1.000
_cell.length_c   1.000
_cell.angle_alpha   90.00
_cell.angle_beta   90.00
_cell.angle_gamma   90.00
#
_symmetry.space_group_name_H-M   'P 1'
#
loop_
_entity.id
_entity.type
_entity.pdbx_description
1 polymer ?
#
loop_
_entity_poly.entity_id
_entity_poly.type
_entity_poly.pdbx_seq_one_letter_code
_entity_poly.pdbx_strand_id
1 'polypeptide(L)'
;MAICYDKLWKLLIDKKMNRTELKEASGISFNVLARLGKNEPVSFESIEKICFTLNCKIEDVVEIQKEEPLQIDSDAFTTIELFAGAGGLALGIEKAGFEPLGLIEFDKDAAESLKTNRPNWRVIHDDIANISCLDLEDYFGIKKGELDLLSGGAPCQAFSYAGKRLGLEDARGTLFYHYATFLQKLQPKMFLFENVRGLLTHDKGRTYATITNIFEQAGYTIQKKVLNAWDFGVPQKRERLITVGIRNDLVGKVSFSFPKEHNYKPVLRDILLDCPEGPGVPYGENKRKIFELAP
;
A
#
# COMPACT_ATOMS: atom_id res chain seq x y z
N MET A 1 3.71 0.16 14.72
CA MET A 1 3.44 -0.17 16.16
C MET A 1 2.20 -1.04 16.20
N ALA A 2 2.31 -2.28 16.66
CA ALA A 2 1.19 -3.20 16.76
C ALA A 2 0.74 -3.31 18.23
N ILE A 3 -0.58 -3.32 18.45
CA ILE A 3 -1.14 -3.61 19.78
C ILE A 3 -1.10 -5.11 19.98
N CYS A 4 -0.64 -5.55 21.16
CA CYS A 4 -0.60 -6.96 21.57
C CYS A 4 -1.30 -7.13 22.91
N TYR A 5 -2.06 -8.20 23.04
CA TYR A 5 -2.76 -8.57 24.28
C TYR A 5 -2.24 -9.86 24.89
N ASP A 6 -1.05 -10.31 24.53
CA ASP A 6 -0.47 -11.56 25.06
C ASP A 6 -0.31 -11.52 26.59
N LYS A 7 -0.03 -10.34 27.15
CA LYS A 7 0.03 -10.15 28.60
C LYS A 7 -1.32 -10.44 29.25
N LEU A 8 -2.43 -10.00 28.66
CA LEU A 8 -3.78 -10.33 29.13
C LEU A 8 -4.00 -11.85 29.16
N TRP A 9 -3.62 -12.54 28.10
CA TRP A 9 -3.82 -14.00 28.04
C TRP A 9 -2.97 -14.75 29.08
N LYS A 10 -1.75 -14.31 29.34
CA LYS A 10 -0.89 -14.84 30.41
C LYS A 10 -1.51 -14.55 31.78
N LEU A 11 -1.97 -13.32 32.02
CA LEU A 11 -2.62 -12.93 33.28
C LEU A 11 -3.88 -13.76 33.55
N LEU A 12 -4.67 -14.11 32.55
CA LEU A 12 -5.81 -15.01 32.71
C LEU A 12 -5.41 -16.41 33.15
N ILE A 13 -4.32 -16.94 32.60
CA ILE A 13 -3.78 -18.24 33.00
C ILE A 13 -3.37 -18.21 34.48
N ASP A 14 -2.65 -17.17 34.90
CA ASP A 14 -2.22 -17.01 36.30
C ASP A 14 -3.41 -16.90 37.27
N LYS A 15 -4.49 -16.24 36.80
CA LYS A 15 -5.73 -16.10 37.58
C LYS A 15 -6.67 -17.32 37.47
N LYS A 16 -6.27 -18.34 36.69
CA LYS A 16 -7.11 -19.53 36.40
C LYS A 16 -8.47 -19.20 35.85
N MET A 17 -8.53 -18.17 35.01
CA MET A 17 -9.75 -17.65 34.37
C MET A 17 -9.67 -17.92 32.85
N ASN A 18 -10.74 -18.40 32.26
CA ASN A 18 -10.84 -18.54 30.82
C ASN A 18 -11.42 -17.28 30.15
N ARG A 19 -11.38 -17.22 28.82
CA ARG A 19 -11.85 -16.07 28.03
C ARG A 19 -13.35 -15.78 28.19
N THR A 20 -14.15 -16.82 28.36
CA THR A 20 -15.61 -16.69 28.54
C THR A 20 -15.91 -16.11 29.92
N GLU A 21 -15.23 -16.58 30.95
CA GLU A 21 -15.35 -16.05 32.32
C GLU A 21 -14.91 -14.59 32.41
N LEU A 22 -13.82 -14.20 31.70
CA LEU A 22 -13.42 -12.81 31.59
C LEU A 22 -14.54 -11.97 31.00
N LYS A 23 -15.14 -12.42 29.87
CA LYS A 23 -16.25 -11.71 29.21
C LYS A 23 -17.43 -11.50 30.17
N GLU A 24 -17.82 -12.55 30.89
CA GLU A 24 -18.94 -12.50 31.82
C GLU A 24 -18.68 -11.58 33.01
N ALA A 25 -17.50 -11.67 33.58
CA ALA A 25 -17.11 -10.87 34.73
C ALA A 25 -16.90 -9.39 34.39
N SER A 26 -16.32 -9.08 33.22
CA SER A 26 -16.02 -7.69 32.81
C SER A 26 -17.17 -7.02 32.07
N GLY A 27 -18.17 -7.77 31.60
CA GLY A 27 -19.28 -7.24 30.82
C GLY A 27 -18.90 -6.75 29.41
N ILE A 28 -17.74 -7.16 28.88
CA ILE A 28 -17.38 -6.86 27.49
C ILE A 28 -18.19 -7.71 26.51
N SER A 29 -18.38 -7.20 25.28
CA SER A 29 -19.11 -7.93 24.26
C SER A 29 -18.25 -9.07 23.67
N PHE A 30 -18.92 -10.06 23.05
CA PHE A 30 -18.25 -11.14 22.33
C PHE A 30 -17.37 -10.60 21.19
N ASN A 31 -17.77 -9.53 20.54
CA ASN A 31 -17.00 -8.86 19.50
C ASN A 31 -15.68 -8.28 20.06
N VAL A 32 -15.72 -7.64 21.23
CA VAL A 32 -14.51 -7.13 21.89
C VAL A 32 -13.56 -8.30 22.21
N LEU A 33 -14.08 -9.39 22.76
CA LEU A 33 -13.26 -10.58 23.07
C LEU A 33 -12.61 -11.18 21.81
N ALA A 34 -13.35 -11.24 20.72
CA ALA A 34 -12.82 -11.74 19.42
C ALA A 34 -11.71 -10.82 18.87
N ARG A 35 -11.90 -9.49 18.97
CA ARG A 35 -10.88 -8.49 18.57
C ARG A 35 -9.61 -8.58 19.41
N LEU A 36 -9.76 -8.71 20.72
CA LEU A 36 -8.61 -8.93 21.61
C LEU A 36 -7.82 -10.20 21.20
N GLY A 37 -8.52 -11.28 20.85
CA GLY A 37 -7.88 -12.52 20.39
C GLY A 37 -7.14 -12.42 19.06
N LYS A 38 -7.38 -11.34 18.31
CA LYS A 38 -6.73 -11.04 17.02
C LYS A 38 -5.73 -9.88 17.11
N ASN A 39 -5.46 -9.38 18.29
CA ASN A 39 -4.67 -8.16 18.52
C ASN A 39 -5.21 -6.93 17.78
N GLU A 40 -6.53 -6.86 17.58
CA GLU A 40 -7.20 -5.71 16.98
C GLU A 40 -7.52 -4.63 18.02
N PRO A 41 -7.48 -3.33 17.65
CA PRO A 41 -7.81 -2.24 18.58
C PRO A 41 -9.21 -2.38 19.18
N VAL A 42 -9.33 -2.17 20.47
CA VAL A 42 -10.61 -2.10 21.21
C VAL A 42 -10.73 -0.75 21.91
N SER A 43 -11.93 -0.37 22.32
CA SER A 43 -12.14 0.90 23.01
C SER A 43 -11.43 0.93 24.36
N PHE A 44 -11.00 2.11 24.80
CA PHE A 44 -10.40 2.31 26.11
C PHE A 44 -11.33 1.89 27.24
N GLU A 45 -12.64 2.13 27.10
CA GLU A 45 -13.67 1.67 28.04
C GLU A 45 -13.67 0.15 28.22
N SER A 46 -13.41 -0.61 27.15
CA SER A 46 -13.31 -2.07 27.23
C SER A 46 -12.07 -2.50 27.99
N ILE A 47 -10.95 -1.82 27.79
CA ILE A 47 -9.70 -2.07 28.55
C ILE A 47 -9.89 -1.73 30.02
N GLU A 48 -10.54 -0.61 30.34
CA GLU A 48 -10.84 -0.20 31.71
C GLU A 48 -11.67 -1.25 32.46
N LYS A 49 -12.73 -1.77 31.83
CA LYS A 49 -13.56 -2.86 32.39
C LYS A 49 -12.73 -4.11 32.68
N ILE A 50 -11.82 -4.49 31.79
CA ILE A 50 -10.93 -5.64 31.98
C ILE A 50 -9.98 -5.39 33.14
N CYS A 51 -9.33 -4.22 33.20
CA CYS A 51 -8.39 -3.87 34.26
C CYS A 51 -9.08 -3.85 35.62
N PHE A 52 -10.29 -3.30 35.70
CA PHE A 52 -11.07 -3.30 36.93
C PHE A 52 -11.42 -4.72 37.39
N THR A 53 -11.89 -5.56 36.47
CA THR A 53 -12.29 -6.95 36.75
C THR A 53 -11.10 -7.79 37.22
N LEU A 54 -9.96 -7.62 36.60
CA LEU A 54 -8.75 -8.39 36.91
C LEU A 54 -7.92 -7.75 38.03
N ASN A 55 -8.31 -6.57 38.54
CA ASN A 55 -7.55 -5.77 39.49
C ASN A 55 -6.07 -5.65 39.07
N CYS A 56 -5.86 -5.11 37.86
CA CYS A 56 -4.56 -4.97 37.26
C CYS A 56 -4.44 -3.60 36.56
N LYS A 57 -3.22 -3.24 36.13
CA LYS A 57 -2.96 -2.01 35.38
C LYS A 57 -3.12 -2.23 33.88
N ILE A 58 -3.23 -1.14 33.13
CA ILE A 58 -3.33 -1.19 31.66
C ILE A 58 -2.09 -1.85 31.03
N GLU A 59 -0.92 -1.64 31.59
CA GLU A 59 0.35 -2.24 31.14
C GLU A 59 0.41 -3.77 31.29
N ASP A 60 -0.48 -4.35 32.13
CA ASP A 60 -0.64 -5.79 32.29
C ASP A 60 -1.61 -6.39 31.26
N VAL A 61 -2.36 -5.54 30.56
CA VAL A 61 -3.38 -5.94 29.57
C VAL A 61 -2.91 -5.64 28.15
N VAL A 62 -2.32 -4.47 27.95
CA VAL A 62 -1.95 -3.94 26.62
C VAL A 62 -0.43 -3.78 26.55
N GLU A 63 0.13 -4.26 25.47
CA GLU A 63 1.52 -4.00 25.09
C GLU A 63 1.56 -3.36 23.70
N ILE A 64 2.31 -2.30 23.56
CA ILE A 64 2.62 -1.73 22.27
C ILE A 64 3.96 -2.30 21.84
N GLN A 65 3.91 -3.25 20.91
CA GLN A 65 5.13 -3.78 20.32
C GLN A 65 5.65 -2.75 19.31
N LYS A 66 6.85 -2.25 19.56
CA LYS A 66 7.61 -1.58 18.51
C LYS A 66 7.99 -2.67 17.51
N GLU A 67 7.58 -2.51 16.27
CA GLU A 67 8.16 -3.31 15.20
C GLU A 67 9.67 -3.10 15.28
N GLU A 68 10.45 -4.19 15.29
CA GLU A 68 11.89 -4.08 15.21
C GLU A 68 12.24 -3.30 13.94
N PRO A 69 13.18 -2.34 14.01
CA PRO A 69 13.62 -1.64 12.82
C PRO A 69 14.02 -2.69 11.79
N LEU A 70 13.49 -2.58 10.57
CA LEU A 70 13.95 -3.41 9.46
C LEU A 70 15.47 -3.31 9.41
N GLN A 71 16.18 -4.44 9.52
CA GLN A 71 17.60 -4.49 9.23
C GLN A 71 17.76 -4.34 7.72
N ILE A 72 17.89 -3.10 7.28
CA ILE A 72 18.14 -2.77 5.88
C ILE A 72 19.64 -2.83 5.68
N ASP A 73 20.06 -3.48 4.60
CA ASP A 73 21.44 -3.38 4.16
C ASP A 73 21.76 -1.88 3.93
N SER A 74 22.82 -1.38 4.54
CA SER A 74 23.20 0.03 4.46
C SER A 74 23.40 0.55 3.03
N ASP A 75 23.63 -0.35 2.09
CA ASP A 75 23.89 -0.06 0.69
C ASP A 75 22.68 -0.32 -0.22
N ALA A 76 21.57 -0.85 0.30
CA ALA A 76 20.37 -1.11 -0.49
C ALA A 76 19.59 0.18 -0.78
N PHE A 77 19.07 0.31 -2.00
CA PHE A 77 18.10 1.34 -2.33
C PHE A 77 16.77 1.07 -1.64
N THR A 78 16.18 2.08 -1.04
CA THR A 78 14.96 1.97 -0.24
C THR A 78 13.72 2.42 -0.99
N THR A 79 12.58 1.76 -0.75
CA THR A 79 11.30 2.16 -1.32
C THR A 79 10.16 2.13 -0.30
N ILE A 80 9.18 3.00 -0.51
CA ILE A 80 7.84 2.91 0.11
C ILE A 80 6.85 2.83 -1.04
N GLU A 81 5.90 1.88 -0.96
CA GLU A 81 4.84 1.74 -1.95
C GLU A 81 3.48 2.04 -1.35
N LEU A 82 2.75 2.94 -2.00
CA LEU A 82 1.40 3.35 -1.64
C LEU A 82 0.39 2.68 -2.57
N PHE A 83 -0.73 2.22 -2.03
CA PHE A 83 -1.76 1.50 -2.80
C PHE A 83 -1.20 0.24 -3.46
N ALA A 84 -0.51 -0.58 -2.67
CA ALA A 84 0.33 -1.66 -3.17
C ALA A 84 -0.46 -2.79 -3.86
N GLY A 85 -1.78 -2.91 -3.61
CA GLY A 85 -2.59 -3.99 -4.13
C GLY A 85 -2.02 -5.36 -3.73
N ALA A 86 -2.05 -6.31 -4.65
CA ALA A 86 -1.45 -7.63 -4.44
C ALA A 86 0.08 -7.65 -4.71
N GLY A 87 0.74 -6.48 -4.86
CA GLY A 87 2.20 -6.37 -4.92
C GLY A 87 2.83 -6.49 -6.31
N GLY A 88 2.06 -6.27 -7.37
CA GLY A 88 2.60 -6.40 -8.73
C GLY A 88 3.71 -5.37 -9.03
N LEU A 89 3.56 -4.13 -8.61
CA LEU A 89 4.56 -3.07 -8.77
C LEU A 89 5.73 -3.31 -7.80
N ALA A 90 5.44 -3.61 -6.52
CA ALA A 90 6.43 -3.93 -5.50
C ALA A 90 7.37 -5.05 -5.94
N LEU A 91 6.85 -6.13 -6.54
CA LEU A 91 7.64 -7.23 -7.05
C LEU A 91 8.62 -6.78 -8.16
N GLY A 92 8.18 -5.87 -9.02
CA GLY A 92 9.06 -5.29 -10.05
C GLY A 92 10.17 -4.44 -9.46
N ILE A 93 9.86 -3.65 -8.44
CA ILE A 93 10.79 -2.77 -7.72
C ILE A 93 11.79 -3.60 -6.89
N GLU A 94 11.32 -4.67 -6.20
CA GLU A 94 12.21 -5.64 -5.52
C GLU A 94 13.23 -6.26 -6.49
N LYS A 95 12.76 -6.71 -7.67
CA LYS A 95 13.64 -7.26 -8.72
C LYS A 95 14.64 -6.24 -9.27
N ALA A 96 14.37 -4.96 -9.15
CA ALA A 96 15.29 -3.89 -9.50
C ALA A 96 16.30 -3.57 -8.39
N GLY A 97 16.28 -4.30 -7.26
CA GLY A 97 17.25 -4.17 -6.18
C GLY A 97 16.84 -3.16 -5.10
N PHE A 98 15.56 -2.77 -5.02
CA PHE A 98 15.06 -1.93 -3.94
C PHE A 98 14.52 -2.77 -2.79
N GLU A 99 14.77 -2.33 -1.56
CA GLU A 99 14.20 -2.91 -0.35
C GLU A 99 13.01 -2.08 0.16
N PRO A 100 11.85 -2.69 0.39
CA PRO A 100 10.68 -1.97 0.84
C PRO A 100 10.72 -1.68 2.34
N LEU A 101 10.69 -0.40 2.71
CA LEU A 101 10.48 0.08 4.08
C LEU A 101 9.03 -0.10 4.54
N GLY A 102 8.11 -0.16 3.60
CA GLY A 102 6.70 -0.39 3.86
C GLY A 102 5.86 -0.37 2.60
N LEU A 103 4.84 -1.23 2.60
CA LEU A 103 3.81 -1.30 1.57
C LEU A 103 2.48 -1.00 2.24
N ILE A 104 1.79 0.06 1.81
CA ILE A 104 0.51 0.47 2.39
C ILE A 104 -0.61 -0.01 1.48
N GLU A 105 -1.53 -0.78 2.06
CA GLU A 105 -2.68 -1.33 1.36
C GLU A 105 -3.91 -1.35 2.27
N PHE A 106 -5.03 -0.87 1.74
CA PHE A 106 -6.30 -0.78 2.46
C PHE A 106 -7.12 -2.06 2.35
N ASP A 107 -7.09 -2.72 1.19
CA ASP A 107 -7.85 -3.95 0.97
C ASP A 107 -7.23 -5.11 1.74
N LYS A 108 -8.07 -5.78 2.55
CA LYS A 108 -7.63 -6.86 3.42
C LYS A 108 -7.07 -8.05 2.65
N ASP A 109 -7.73 -8.45 1.57
CA ASP A 109 -7.36 -9.67 0.83
C ASP A 109 -6.07 -9.42 0.03
N ALA A 110 -5.89 -8.21 -0.48
CA ALA A 110 -4.66 -7.78 -1.12
C ALA A 110 -3.49 -7.73 -0.11
N ALA A 111 -3.70 -7.13 1.06
CA ALA A 111 -2.69 -7.08 2.12
C ALA A 111 -2.30 -8.47 2.64
N GLU A 112 -3.27 -9.39 2.75
CA GLU A 112 -3.01 -10.78 3.16
C GLU A 112 -2.24 -11.54 2.07
N SER A 113 -2.55 -11.30 0.80
CA SER A 113 -1.79 -11.84 -0.33
C SER A 113 -0.33 -11.37 -0.32
N LEU A 114 -0.09 -10.10 -0.04
CA LEU A 114 1.27 -9.55 0.13
C LEU A 114 2.03 -10.27 1.25
N LYS A 115 1.44 -10.36 2.44
CA LYS A 115 2.05 -11.02 3.62
C LYS A 115 2.34 -12.49 3.37
N THR A 116 1.45 -13.18 2.67
CA THR A 116 1.62 -14.59 2.33
C THR A 116 2.77 -14.80 1.33
N ASN A 117 2.80 -13.99 0.28
CA ASN A 117 3.80 -14.13 -0.79
C ASN A 117 5.19 -13.59 -0.41
N ARG A 118 5.24 -12.63 0.49
CA ARG A 118 6.46 -11.97 0.95
C ARG A 118 6.42 -11.74 2.46
N PRO A 119 6.61 -12.79 3.28
CA PRO A 119 6.53 -12.69 4.74
C PRO A 119 7.49 -11.66 5.36
N ASN A 120 8.60 -11.38 4.67
CA ASN A 120 9.62 -10.43 5.13
C ASN A 120 9.29 -8.97 4.79
N TRP A 121 8.27 -8.70 3.98
CA TRP A 121 7.87 -7.34 3.67
C TRP A 121 7.04 -6.75 4.81
N ARG A 122 7.31 -5.51 5.14
CA ARG A 122 6.49 -4.73 6.07
C ARG A 122 5.22 -4.27 5.38
N VAL A 123 4.16 -5.07 5.47
CA VAL A 123 2.83 -4.75 4.90
C VAL A 123 1.98 -4.04 5.94
N ILE A 124 1.65 -2.79 5.66
CA ILE A 124 0.84 -1.90 6.49
C ILE A 124 -0.60 -1.96 5.96
N HIS A 125 -1.44 -2.77 6.62
CA HIS A 125 -2.86 -2.87 6.30
C HIS A 125 -3.63 -1.78 7.04
N ASP A 126 -3.75 -0.60 6.42
CA ASP A 126 -4.42 0.56 6.99
C ASP A 126 -4.88 1.52 5.88
N ASP A 127 -5.75 2.48 6.26
CA ASP A 127 -6.11 3.57 5.38
C ASP A 127 -4.93 4.55 5.25
N ILE A 128 -4.58 4.88 4.01
CA ILE A 128 -3.52 5.85 3.70
C ILE A 128 -3.77 7.20 4.38
N ALA A 129 -5.04 7.57 4.61
CA ALA A 129 -5.39 8.79 5.30
C ALA A 129 -4.87 8.82 6.74
N ASN A 130 -4.93 7.68 7.45
CA ASN A 130 -4.40 7.56 8.81
C ASN A 130 -2.88 7.70 8.81
N ILE A 131 -2.20 7.00 7.91
CA ILE A 131 -0.74 6.99 7.85
C ILE A 131 -0.19 8.36 7.42
N SER A 132 -0.82 9.02 6.45
CA SER A 132 -0.36 10.33 5.96
C SER A 132 -0.42 11.45 7.00
N CYS A 133 -1.21 11.29 8.07
CA CYS A 133 -1.31 12.23 9.18
C CYS A 133 -0.15 12.09 10.19
N LEU A 134 0.54 10.94 10.21
CA LEU A 134 1.62 10.67 11.15
C LEU A 134 2.89 11.47 10.81
N ASP A 135 3.82 11.48 11.76
CA ASP A 135 5.21 11.79 11.47
C ASP A 135 5.82 10.63 10.68
N LEU A 136 6.01 10.82 9.37
CA LEU A 136 6.46 9.77 8.48
C LEU A 136 7.95 9.45 8.66
N GLU A 137 8.76 10.40 9.10
CA GLU A 137 10.17 10.19 9.38
C GLU A 137 10.32 9.20 10.56
N ASP A 138 9.64 9.47 11.65
CA ASP A 138 9.62 8.57 12.80
C ASP A 138 8.96 7.23 12.48
N TYR A 139 7.86 7.25 11.71
CA TYR A 139 7.09 6.03 11.39
C TYR A 139 7.88 5.03 10.55
N PHE A 140 8.65 5.51 9.58
CA PHE A 140 9.48 4.68 8.70
C PHE A 140 10.94 4.59 9.15
N GLY A 141 11.36 5.37 10.13
CA GLY A 141 12.73 5.39 10.64
C GLY A 141 13.74 5.99 9.65
N ILE A 142 13.31 6.93 8.82
CA ILE A 142 14.14 7.61 7.80
C ILE A 142 14.00 9.12 7.94
N LYS A 143 14.99 9.87 7.51
CA LYS A 143 14.92 11.32 7.46
C LYS A 143 14.42 11.81 6.10
N LYS A 144 13.86 13.00 6.10
CA LYS A 144 13.47 13.69 4.89
C LYS A 144 14.63 13.75 3.89
N GLY A 145 14.38 13.29 2.67
CA GLY A 145 15.36 13.26 1.58
C GLY A 145 16.19 11.98 1.47
N GLU A 146 16.10 11.07 2.44
CA GLU A 146 16.85 9.80 2.43
C GLU A 146 16.18 8.72 1.57
N LEU A 147 14.85 8.66 1.53
CA LEU A 147 14.12 7.67 0.72
C LEU A 147 14.54 7.74 -0.75
N ASP A 148 14.91 6.60 -1.32
CA ASP A 148 15.31 6.54 -2.73
C ASP A 148 14.12 6.62 -3.67
N LEU A 149 13.08 5.83 -3.42
CA LEU A 149 11.91 5.74 -4.29
C LEU A 149 10.59 5.75 -3.50
N LEU A 150 9.68 6.65 -3.85
CA LEU A 150 8.27 6.55 -3.50
C LEU A 150 7.50 6.03 -4.72
N SER A 151 6.85 4.88 -4.61
CA SER A 151 6.05 4.30 -5.67
C SER A 151 4.57 4.21 -5.32
N GLY A 152 3.71 4.07 -6.33
CA GLY A 152 2.31 3.79 -6.09
C GLY A 152 1.38 4.23 -7.22
N GLY A 153 0.17 3.71 -7.19
CA GLY A 153 -0.90 3.99 -8.16
C GLY A 153 -2.17 4.48 -7.47
N ALA A 154 -2.23 5.77 -7.10
CA ALA A 154 -3.46 6.31 -6.50
C ALA A 154 -4.65 6.13 -7.44
N PRO A 155 -5.78 5.53 -6.99
CA PRO A 155 -6.99 5.41 -7.80
C PRO A 155 -7.42 6.75 -8.39
N CYS A 156 -7.79 6.74 -9.68
CA CYS A 156 -8.25 7.93 -10.36
C CYS A 156 -9.63 8.34 -9.81
N GLN A 157 -9.64 9.37 -8.99
CA GLN A 157 -10.86 10.00 -8.49
C GLN A 157 -11.00 11.39 -9.12
N ALA A 158 -12.23 11.82 -9.36
CA ALA A 158 -12.49 13.16 -9.84
C ALA A 158 -12.04 14.20 -8.81
N PHE A 159 -11.24 15.18 -9.22
CA PHE A 159 -10.94 16.34 -8.40
C PHE A 159 -12.20 17.21 -8.28
N SER A 160 -12.46 17.71 -7.08
CA SER A 160 -13.49 18.72 -6.87
C SER A 160 -12.93 20.08 -7.34
N TYR A 161 -13.39 20.57 -8.48
CA TYR A 161 -12.93 21.86 -9.05
C TYR A 161 -13.53 23.08 -8.32
N ALA A 162 -13.58 23.07 -7.01
CA ALA A 162 -14.14 24.18 -6.23
C ALA A 162 -13.20 25.42 -6.15
N GLY A 163 -11.96 25.30 -6.62
CA GLY A 163 -10.98 26.37 -6.54
C GLY A 163 -10.22 26.65 -7.86
N LYS A 164 -9.83 27.88 -8.05
CA LYS A 164 -9.02 28.34 -9.21
C LYS A 164 -7.50 28.17 -8.98
N ARG A 165 -7.10 27.51 -7.88
CA ARG A 165 -5.69 27.33 -7.49
C ARG A 165 -5.30 25.87 -7.75
N LEU A 166 -4.55 25.63 -8.82
CA LEU A 166 -4.05 24.30 -9.23
C LEU A 166 -2.94 23.81 -8.26
N GLY A 167 -3.26 23.67 -6.98
CA GLY A 167 -2.32 23.24 -5.95
C GLY A 167 -2.78 22.01 -5.16
N LEU A 168 -1.98 21.61 -4.17
CA LEU A 168 -2.28 20.45 -3.31
C LEU A 168 -3.64 20.57 -2.61
N GLU A 169 -4.06 21.79 -2.26
CA GLU A 169 -5.34 22.06 -1.62
C GLU A 169 -6.54 21.64 -2.48
N ASP A 170 -6.41 21.74 -3.81
CA ASP A 170 -7.48 21.32 -4.74
C ASP A 170 -7.60 19.80 -4.83
N ALA A 171 -6.58 19.07 -4.40
CA ALA A 171 -6.57 17.61 -4.34
C ALA A 171 -7.13 17.07 -3.01
N ARG A 172 -7.44 17.93 -2.01
CA ARG A 172 -7.99 17.50 -0.72
C ARG A 172 -9.25 16.66 -0.92
N GLY A 173 -9.34 15.56 -0.17
CA GLY A 173 -10.44 14.61 -0.27
C GLY A 173 -10.28 13.56 -1.37
N THR A 174 -9.15 13.56 -2.09
CA THR A 174 -8.79 12.51 -3.05
C THR A 174 -7.65 11.64 -2.50
N LEU A 175 -7.57 10.39 -2.95
CA LEU A 175 -6.46 9.50 -2.59
C LEU A 175 -5.12 10.02 -3.11
N PHE A 176 -5.12 10.76 -4.22
CA PHE A 176 -3.92 11.44 -4.73
C PHE A 176 -3.35 12.48 -3.75
N TYR A 177 -4.20 13.14 -2.94
CA TYR A 177 -3.74 14.07 -1.92
C TYR A 177 -2.77 13.41 -0.93
N HIS A 178 -3.06 12.17 -0.53
CA HIS A 178 -2.19 11.43 0.39
C HIS A 178 -0.86 11.05 -0.27
N TYR A 179 -0.87 10.64 -1.56
CA TYR A 179 0.36 10.42 -2.31
C TYR A 179 1.24 11.68 -2.34
N ALA A 180 0.65 12.82 -2.67
CA ALA A 180 1.37 14.09 -2.69
C ALA A 180 1.84 14.53 -1.30
N THR A 181 1.11 14.20 -0.23
CA THR A 181 1.53 14.45 1.15
C THR A 181 2.78 13.64 1.52
N PHE A 182 2.83 12.36 1.18
CA PHE A 182 4.04 11.54 1.34
C PHE A 182 5.22 12.14 0.58
N LEU A 183 5.00 12.54 -0.68
CA LEU A 183 6.02 13.15 -1.51
C LEU A 183 6.59 14.43 -0.88
N GLN A 184 5.74 15.30 -0.32
CA GLN A 184 6.16 16.53 0.31
C GLN A 184 6.86 16.33 1.67
N LYS A 185 6.36 15.39 2.48
CA LYS A 185 6.93 15.09 3.78
C LYS A 185 8.28 14.41 3.68
N LEU A 186 8.37 13.33 2.89
CA LEU A 186 9.58 12.51 2.80
C LEU A 186 10.61 13.02 1.79
N GLN A 187 10.21 13.80 0.78
CA GLN A 187 11.10 14.29 -0.28
C GLN A 187 12.00 13.21 -0.86
N PRO A 188 11.44 12.07 -1.36
CA PRO A 188 12.24 10.98 -1.92
C PRO A 188 13.13 11.47 -3.06
N LYS A 189 14.23 10.75 -3.33
CA LYS A 189 15.13 11.08 -4.45
C LYS A 189 14.43 10.98 -5.80
N MET A 190 13.56 9.97 -5.92
CA MET A 190 12.71 9.72 -7.08
C MET A 190 11.31 9.30 -6.65
N PHE A 191 10.33 9.48 -7.54
CA PHE A 191 9.03 8.84 -7.39
C PHE A 191 8.58 8.17 -8.70
N LEU A 192 7.75 7.13 -8.56
CA LEU A 192 7.04 6.46 -9.64
C LEU A 192 5.54 6.50 -9.35
N PHE A 193 4.81 7.23 -10.16
CA PHE A 193 3.36 7.32 -10.07
C PHE A 193 2.72 6.58 -11.26
N GLU A 194 2.01 5.47 -10.97
CA GLU A 194 1.31 4.66 -11.95
C GLU A 194 -0.16 5.06 -12.03
N ASN A 195 -0.73 5.06 -13.22
CA ASN A 195 -2.17 5.23 -13.39
C ASN A 195 -2.66 4.64 -14.73
N VAL A 196 -3.97 4.60 -14.90
CA VAL A 196 -4.57 4.20 -16.16
C VAL A 196 -4.30 5.25 -17.24
N ARG A 197 -4.15 4.80 -18.52
CA ARG A 197 -3.96 5.70 -19.69
C ARG A 197 -5.04 6.78 -19.77
N GLY A 198 -6.28 6.45 -19.38
CA GLY A 198 -7.42 7.38 -19.42
C GLY A 198 -7.23 8.65 -18.58
N LEU A 199 -6.33 8.66 -17.61
CA LEU A 199 -6.01 9.85 -16.82
C LEU A 199 -5.52 11.02 -17.69
N LEU A 200 -4.85 10.75 -18.81
CA LEU A 200 -4.37 11.79 -19.74
C LEU A 200 -5.50 12.58 -20.42
N THR A 201 -6.65 11.96 -20.59
CA THR A 201 -7.82 12.57 -21.25
C THR A 201 -8.94 12.91 -20.27
N HIS A 202 -8.82 12.46 -19.02
CA HIS A 202 -9.81 12.74 -17.99
C HIS A 202 -10.00 14.24 -17.82
N ASP A 203 -11.27 14.66 -17.84
CA ASP A 203 -11.65 16.07 -17.76
C ASP A 203 -10.89 16.96 -18.75
N LYS A 204 -10.83 16.56 -20.03
CA LYS A 204 -10.10 17.25 -21.09
C LYS A 204 -8.61 17.48 -20.77
N GLY A 205 -8.01 16.57 -20.01
CA GLY A 205 -6.59 16.62 -19.60
C GLY A 205 -6.31 17.47 -18.36
N ARG A 206 -7.29 18.15 -17.79
CA ARG A 206 -7.11 19.04 -16.63
C ARG A 206 -6.64 18.29 -15.38
N THR A 207 -7.20 17.10 -15.15
CA THR A 207 -6.80 16.26 -14.01
C THR A 207 -5.32 15.97 -14.01
N TYR A 208 -4.78 15.50 -15.14
CA TYR A 208 -3.35 15.20 -15.21
C TYR A 208 -2.48 16.47 -15.13
N ALA A 209 -2.93 17.57 -15.72
CA ALA A 209 -2.24 18.85 -15.60
C ALA A 209 -2.16 19.33 -14.14
N THR A 210 -3.20 19.14 -13.33
CA THR A 210 -3.20 19.44 -11.89
C THR A 210 -2.20 18.56 -11.16
N ILE A 211 -2.20 17.24 -11.43
CA ILE A 211 -1.27 16.29 -10.82
C ILE A 211 0.18 16.68 -11.12
N THR A 212 0.51 16.98 -12.38
CA THR A 212 1.88 17.35 -12.77
C THR A 212 2.32 18.65 -12.13
N ASN A 213 1.44 19.65 -12.06
CA ASN A 213 1.74 20.91 -11.39
C ASN A 213 2.05 20.70 -9.88
N ILE A 214 1.30 19.82 -9.20
CA ILE A 214 1.58 19.50 -7.79
C ILE A 214 2.95 18.84 -7.64
N PHE A 215 3.34 17.93 -8.53
CA PHE A 215 4.66 17.31 -8.51
C PHE A 215 5.79 18.32 -8.77
N GLU A 216 5.59 19.23 -9.73
CA GLU A 216 6.56 20.30 -10.03
C GLU A 216 6.70 21.26 -8.86
N GLN A 217 5.59 21.68 -8.23
CA GLN A 217 5.60 22.50 -7.02
C GLN A 217 6.25 21.81 -5.81
N ALA A 218 6.17 20.47 -5.75
CA ALA A 218 6.87 19.70 -4.74
C ALA A 218 8.39 19.59 -4.97
N GLY A 219 8.91 20.14 -6.08
CA GLY A 219 10.34 20.20 -6.38
C GLY A 219 10.86 19.04 -7.26
N TYR A 220 10.03 18.52 -8.17
CA TYR A 220 10.43 17.44 -9.06
C TYR A 220 10.36 17.82 -10.53
N THR A 221 11.33 17.35 -11.29
CA THR A 221 11.31 17.33 -12.75
C THR A 221 10.72 15.98 -13.20
N ILE A 222 9.68 16.02 -14.04
CA ILE A 222 8.91 14.83 -14.39
C ILE A 222 9.10 14.39 -15.84
N GLN A 223 9.03 13.09 -16.05
CA GLN A 223 8.93 12.44 -17.33
C GLN A 223 7.75 11.47 -17.31
N LYS A 224 7.06 11.32 -18.44
CA LYS A 224 5.92 10.40 -18.56
C LYS A 224 5.98 9.57 -19.82
N LYS A 225 5.47 8.35 -19.73
CA LYS A 225 5.25 7.48 -20.89
C LYS A 225 4.07 6.55 -20.63
N VAL A 226 3.28 6.26 -21.64
CA VAL A 226 2.34 5.13 -21.58
C VAL A 226 3.08 3.89 -22.00
N LEU A 227 3.12 2.89 -21.13
CA LEU A 227 3.76 1.61 -21.35
C LEU A 227 2.68 0.52 -21.43
N ASN A 228 2.89 -0.47 -22.29
CA ASN A 228 2.04 -1.64 -22.38
C ASN A 228 2.83 -2.85 -21.85
N ALA A 229 2.33 -3.52 -20.83
CA ALA A 229 3.02 -4.66 -20.21
C ALA A 229 3.41 -5.75 -21.21
N TRP A 230 2.63 -5.91 -22.29
CA TRP A 230 2.93 -6.85 -23.36
C TRP A 230 4.26 -6.58 -24.07
N ASP A 231 4.65 -5.31 -24.15
CA ASP A 231 5.89 -4.90 -24.79
C ASP A 231 7.14 -5.16 -23.92
N PHE A 232 6.90 -5.58 -22.67
CA PHE A 232 7.94 -5.84 -21.66
C PHE A 232 7.90 -7.26 -21.11
N GLY A 233 7.40 -8.22 -21.88
CA GLY A 233 7.48 -9.64 -21.53
C GLY A 233 6.31 -10.20 -20.71
N VAL A 234 5.25 -9.42 -20.46
CA VAL A 234 4.04 -9.89 -19.80
C VAL A 234 2.98 -10.23 -20.86
N PRO A 235 2.41 -11.44 -20.89
CA PRO A 235 1.41 -11.84 -21.90
C PRO A 235 0.03 -11.22 -21.61
N GLN A 236 0.00 -9.92 -21.39
CA GLN A 236 -1.19 -9.13 -21.11
C GLN A 236 -1.11 -7.76 -21.79
N LYS A 237 -2.12 -7.42 -22.58
CA LYS A 237 -2.31 -6.05 -23.09
C LYS A 237 -2.81 -5.17 -21.96
N ARG A 238 -1.88 -4.50 -21.25
CA ARG A 238 -2.16 -3.62 -20.11
C ARG A 238 -1.40 -2.32 -20.29
N GLU A 239 -2.10 -1.30 -20.77
CA GLU A 239 -1.53 0.04 -20.89
C GLU A 239 -1.60 0.80 -19.57
N ARG A 240 -0.50 1.41 -19.17
CA ARG A 240 -0.40 2.24 -17.98
C ARG A 240 0.39 3.50 -18.24
N LEU A 241 -0.10 4.59 -17.72
CA LEU A 241 0.65 5.84 -17.66
C LEU A 241 1.63 5.72 -16.49
N ILE A 242 2.90 5.80 -16.79
CA ILE A 242 3.97 5.86 -15.79
C ILE A 242 4.52 7.28 -15.80
N THR A 243 4.47 7.94 -14.65
CA THR A 243 5.11 9.23 -14.41
C THR A 243 6.24 9.03 -13.43
N VAL A 244 7.44 9.43 -13.82
CA VAL A 244 8.64 9.38 -12.98
C VAL A 244 9.07 10.81 -12.69
N GLY A 245 9.33 11.11 -11.43
CA GLY A 245 9.88 12.37 -11.00
C GLY A 245 11.26 12.20 -10.38
N ILE A 246 12.16 13.08 -10.74
CA ILE A 246 13.50 13.19 -10.16
C ILE A 246 13.54 14.49 -9.39
N ARG A 247 13.98 14.46 -8.12
CA ARG A 247 14.09 15.64 -7.29
C ARG A 247 15.07 16.65 -7.92
N ASN A 248 14.71 17.92 -7.95
CA ASN A 248 15.40 18.96 -8.74
C ASN A 248 16.90 19.13 -8.42
N ASP A 249 17.30 18.86 -7.16
CA ASP A 249 18.72 18.91 -6.75
C ASP A 249 19.59 17.79 -7.35
N LEU A 250 18.93 16.75 -7.89
CA LEU A 250 19.58 15.60 -8.53
C LEU A 250 19.56 15.67 -10.06
N VAL A 251 18.78 16.59 -10.64
CA VAL A 251 18.74 16.78 -12.10
C VAL A 251 20.13 17.16 -12.60
N GLY A 252 20.59 16.48 -13.65
CA GLY A 252 21.94 16.63 -14.20
C GLY A 252 23.02 15.80 -13.48
N LYS A 253 22.77 15.29 -12.27
CA LYS A 253 23.64 14.34 -11.58
C LYS A 253 23.26 12.89 -11.88
N VAL A 254 21.95 12.65 -12.11
CA VAL A 254 21.40 11.35 -12.49
C VAL A 254 20.62 11.48 -13.80
N SER A 255 20.53 10.40 -14.55
CA SER A 255 19.73 10.33 -15.76
C SER A 255 18.72 9.20 -15.65
N PHE A 256 17.50 9.45 -16.13
CA PHE A 256 16.48 8.42 -16.25
C PHE A 256 16.02 8.33 -17.70
N SER A 257 15.83 7.11 -18.18
CA SER A 257 15.19 6.86 -19.47
C SER A 257 14.25 5.67 -19.36
N PHE A 258 13.08 5.77 -20.01
CA PHE A 258 12.17 4.63 -20.07
C PHE A 258 12.82 3.46 -20.81
N PRO A 259 12.58 2.21 -20.39
CA PRO A 259 13.14 1.04 -21.04
C PRO A 259 12.68 0.94 -22.49
N LYS A 260 13.51 0.29 -23.31
CA LYS A 260 13.16 -0.08 -24.68
C LYS A 260 12.24 -1.29 -24.66
N GLU A 261 11.28 -1.30 -25.58
CA GLU A 261 10.40 -2.45 -25.77
C GLU A 261 11.16 -3.68 -26.21
N HIS A 262 10.72 -4.86 -25.78
CA HIS A 262 11.26 -6.13 -26.23
C HIS A 262 10.84 -6.42 -27.68
N ASN A 263 11.73 -7.03 -28.44
CA ASN A 263 11.39 -7.52 -29.79
C ASN A 263 10.46 -8.75 -29.74
N TYR A 264 10.38 -9.41 -28.59
CA TYR A 264 9.52 -10.56 -28.34
C TYR A 264 8.18 -10.13 -27.75
N LYS A 265 7.10 -10.72 -28.25
CA LYS A 265 5.73 -10.52 -27.74
C LYS A 265 5.25 -11.85 -27.15
N PRO A 266 5.19 -11.96 -25.80
CA PRO A 266 4.80 -13.20 -25.14
C PRO A 266 3.33 -13.53 -25.42
N VAL A 267 3.03 -14.82 -25.45
CA VAL A 267 1.67 -15.33 -25.51
C VAL A 267 1.30 -16.06 -24.22
N LEU A 268 0.02 -16.14 -23.91
CA LEU A 268 -0.43 -16.75 -22.65
C LEU A 268 0.06 -18.20 -22.50
N ARG A 269 0.15 -18.95 -23.61
CA ARG A 269 0.69 -20.31 -23.64
C ARG A 269 2.09 -20.43 -23.04
N ASP A 270 2.93 -19.41 -23.18
CA ASP A 270 4.33 -19.44 -22.70
C ASP A 270 4.42 -19.53 -21.17
N ILE A 271 3.35 -19.16 -20.45
CA ILE A 271 3.32 -19.12 -18.97
C ILE A 271 2.32 -20.11 -18.35
N LEU A 272 1.48 -20.78 -19.15
CA LEU A 272 0.45 -21.71 -18.65
C LEU A 272 0.93 -23.18 -18.65
N LEU A 273 2.24 -23.44 -18.75
CA LEU A 273 2.79 -24.77 -18.95
C LEU A 273 2.42 -25.79 -17.85
N ASP A 274 2.18 -25.34 -16.61
CA ASP A 274 1.88 -26.20 -15.46
C ASP A 274 0.74 -25.62 -14.60
N CYS A 275 -0.28 -25.05 -15.22
CA CYS A 275 -1.42 -24.51 -14.48
C CYS A 275 -2.24 -25.64 -13.88
N PRO A 276 -2.32 -25.82 -12.55
CA PRO A 276 -3.16 -26.85 -11.94
C PRO A 276 -4.64 -26.59 -12.29
N GLU A 277 -5.39 -27.64 -12.52
CA GLU A 277 -6.84 -27.53 -12.66
C GLU A 277 -7.43 -26.98 -11.36
N GLY A 278 -7.98 -25.79 -11.44
CA GLY A 278 -8.69 -25.14 -10.33
C GLY A 278 -10.20 -25.28 -10.48
N PRO A 279 -10.96 -25.11 -9.40
CA PRO A 279 -12.42 -25.09 -9.45
C PRO A 279 -12.91 -23.78 -10.10
N GLY A 280 -12.64 -23.57 -11.38
CA GLY A 280 -13.00 -22.36 -12.09
C GLY A 280 -14.42 -21.88 -11.82
N VAL A 281 -14.66 -20.58 -11.86
CA VAL A 281 -16.00 -20.02 -11.80
C VAL A 281 -16.70 -20.32 -13.15
N PRO A 282 -17.85 -21.01 -13.17
CA PRO A 282 -18.52 -21.30 -14.41
C PRO A 282 -18.96 -20.04 -15.13
N TYR A 283 -18.66 -19.93 -16.41
CA TYR A 283 -19.16 -18.83 -17.23
C TYR A 283 -20.67 -18.91 -17.36
N GLY A 284 -21.34 -17.74 -17.35
CA GLY A 284 -22.75 -17.65 -17.67
C GLY A 284 -23.04 -18.16 -19.11
N GLU A 285 -24.24 -18.66 -19.35
CA GLU A 285 -24.65 -19.39 -20.55
C GLU A 285 -24.35 -18.63 -21.88
N ASN A 286 -24.52 -17.31 -21.89
CA ASN A 286 -24.20 -16.47 -23.04
C ASN A 286 -22.70 -16.44 -23.38
N LYS A 287 -21.81 -16.47 -22.37
CA LYS A 287 -20.37 -16.54 -22.58
C LYS A 287 -19.93 -17.92 -23.05
N ARG A 288 -20.55 -19.01 -22.55
CA ARG A 288 -20.27 -20.36 -23.03
C ARG A 288 -20.58 -20.49 -24.52
N LYS A 289 -21.75 -20.00 -24.97
CA LYS A 289 -22.12 -20.01 -26.39
C LYS A 289 -21.13 -19.26 -27.28
N ILE A 290 -20.56 -18.14 -26.80
CA ILE A 290 -19.53 -17.41 -27.53
C ILE A 290 -18.24 -18.23 -27.66
N PHE A 291 -17.82 -18.93 -26.61
CA PHE A 291 -16.61 -19.76 -26.63
C PHE A 291 -16.79 -21.04 -27.48
N GLU A 292 -18.01 -21.60 -27.54
CA GLU A 292 -18.35 -22.77 -28.39
C GLU A 292 -18.36 -22.42 -29.89
N LEU A 293 -18.57 -21.13 -30.20
CA LEU A 293 -18.59 -20.63 -31.60
C LEU A 293 -17.23 -20.04 -32.01
N ALA A 294 -16.26 -19.96 -31.12
CA ALA A 294 -14.92 -19.50 -31.45
C ALA A 294 -14.13 -20.59 -32.17
N PRO A 295 -13.50 -20.28 -33.32
CA PRO A 295 -12.71 -21.26 -34.10
C PRO A 295 -11.47 -21.76 -33.37
#